data_54260163e588bf2d84bebe95296787ca
#
_entry.id   54260163e588bf2d84bebe95296787ca
#
_cell.length_a   1.000
_cell.length_b   1.000
_cell.length_c   1.000
_cell.angle_alpha   90.00
_cell.angle_beta   90.00
_cell.angle_gamma   90.00
#
_symmetry.space_group_name_H-M   'P 1'
#
loop_
_entity.id
_entity.type
_entity.pdbx_description
1 polymer ?
#
loop_
_entity_poly.entity_id
_entity_poly.type
_entity_poly.pdbx_seq_one_letter_code
_entity_poly.pdbx_strand_id
1 'polypeptide(L)'
;MIGTTLQDIRDRLADLASETGEYYLVCARYGDRPVPASGLRFDSRRTARVAARMTEQYRAALRRYDPRLPYHEVVVYQDCPPGETARPRERGHSRCRADHPGTWTLSEPAVPRRTASDRRLVEFCHRVAASVFEALSVRGHERVESAVMDAYLEFAERRSTPDGLCLCLLECMAGEIATGLPPTDQAAVLSEAAARLDSDADARWGSELDSADAALSRLRAVGIVENTRHVGPDDPDATAHRIELADYALSRHADRLPLLPVLVELHRYGREWIPVSAAATGPKREWRIELVPAAEAIATGDREASIAPAVT
;
A
#
# COMPACT_ATOMS: atom_id res chain seq x y z
N MET A 1 -37.39 -9.29 -17.17
CA MET A 1 -36.14 -8.48 -17.13
C MET A 1 -35.20 -9.08 -18.15
N ILE A 2 -34.93 -8.37 -19.25
CA ILE A 2 -33.96 -8.77 -20.27
C ILE A 2 -32.59 -8.52 -19.64
N GLY A 3 -31.86 -9.58 -19.35
CA GLY A 3 -30.51 -9.47 -18.78
C GLY A 3 -29.56 -8.80 -19.79
N THR A 4 -28.74 -7.89 -19.34
CA THR A 4 -27.68 -7.26 -20.16
C THR A 4 -26.73 -8.35 -20.64
N THR A 5 -26.62 -8.55 -21.94
CA THR A 5 -25.72 -9.54 -22.54
C THR A 5 -24.26 -9.04 -22.54
N LEU A 6 -23.32 -9.96 -22.71
CA LEU A 6 -21.90 -9.58 -22.88
C LEU A 6 -21.69 -8.69 -24.11
N GLN A 7 -22.50 -8.89 -25.15
CA GLN A 7 -22.45 -8.06 -26.34
C GLN A 7 -22.95 -6.64 -26.07
N ASP A 8 -24.07 -6.50 -25.34
CA ASP A 8 -24.60 -5.18 -24.97
C ASP A 8 -23.57 -4.36 -24.16
N ILE A 9 -22.78 -5.04 -23.30
CA ILE A 9 -21.70 -4.36 -22.54
C ILE A 9 -20.59 -3.89 -23.47
N ARG A 10 -20.20 -4.71 -24.45
CA ARG A 10 -19.18 -4.32 -25.44
C ARG A 10 -19.62 -3.13 -26.29
N ASP A 11 -20.84 -3.17 -26.80
CA ASP A 11 -21.39 -2.12 -27.63
C ASP A 11 -21.45 -0.80 -26.89
N ARG A 12 -21.92 -0.82 -25.63
CA ARG A 12 -21.91 0.39 -24.77
C ARG A 12 -20.51 0.89 -24.44
N LEU A 13 -19.53 0.01 -24.25
CA LEU A 13 -18.15 0.43 -24.04
C LEU A 13 -17.57 1.10 -25.31
N ALA A 14 -17.89 0.58 -26.48
CA ALA A 14 -17.52 1.18 -27.76
C ALA A 14 -18.17 2.55 -27.94
N ASP A 15 -19.44 2.70 -27.56
CA ASP A 15 -20.16 4.01 -27.62
C ASP A 15 -19.56 5.05 -26.67
N LEU A 16 -18.96 4.63 -25.58
CA LEU A 16 -18.30 5.52 -24.61
C LEU A 16 -16.86 5.87 -25.03
N ALA A 17 -16.28 5.11 -25.96
CA ALA A 17 -14.89 5.30 -26.37
C ALA A 17 -14.72 6.53 -27.27
N SER A 18 -13.54 7.10 -27.22
CA SER A 18 -13.10 8.24 -28.04
C SER A 18 -11.72 7.95 -28.62
N GLU A 19 -11.49 8.32 -29.88
CA GLU A 19 -10.19 8.16 -30.52
C GLU A 19 -9.12 9.12 -29.94
N THR A 20 -9.55 10.24 -29.40
CA THR A 20 -8.69 11.31 -28.86
C THR A 20 -8.65 11.35 -27.35
N GLY A 21 -9.33 10.43 -26.68
CA GLY A 21 -9.46 10.39 -25.22
C GLY A 21 -8.11 10.18 -24.52
N GLU A 22 -7.91 10.91 -23.43
CA GLU A 22 -6.69 10.82 -22.62
C GLU A 22 -6.78 9.71 -21.55
N TYR A 23 -7.97 9.20 -21.28
CA TYR A 23 -8.18 8.22 -20.22
C TYR A 23 -8.27 6.81 -20.81
N TYR A 24 -7.73 5.82 -20.08
CA TYR A 24 -7.80 4.40 -20.43
C TYR A 24 -7.85 3.52 -19.16
N LEU A 25 -8.16 2.25 -19.33
CA LEU A 25 -8.31 1.30 -18.24
C LEU A 25 -7.12 0.35 -18.15
N VAL A 26 -6.67 0.08 -16.92
CA VAL A 26 -5.57 -0.82 -16.60
C VAL A 26 -5.96 -1.73 -15.44
N CYS A 27 -5.47 -2.95 -15.42
CA CYS A 27 -5.52 -3.79 -14.24
C CYS A 27 -4.48 -3.34 -13.22
N ALA A 28 -4.90 -2.91 -12.03
CA ALA A 28 -4.01 -2.46 -10.97
C ALA A 28 -2.99 -3.55 -10.57
N ARG A 29 -3.40 -4.82 -10.65
CA ARG A 29 -2.59 -5.95 -10.22
C ARG A 29 -1.52 -6.38 -11.24
N TYR A 30 -1.83 -6.32 -12.54
CA TYR A 30 -1.00 -6.90 -13.59
C TYR A 30 -0.46 -5.85 -14.56
N GLY A 31 -0.96 -4.62 -14.53
CA GLY A 31 -0.57 -3.55 -15.45
C GLY A 31 -1.06 -3.72 -16.88
N ASP A 32 -1.81 -4.81 -17.17
CA ASP A 32 -2.36 -5.08 -18.49
C ASP A 32 -3.68 -4.34 -18.73
N ARG A 33 -4.07 -4.20 -19.98
CA ARG A 33 -5.34 -3.57 -20.37
C ARG A 33 -6.44 -4.61 -20.42
N PRO A 34 -7.45 -4.55 -19.52
CA PRO A 34 -8.44 -5.61 -19.39
C PRO A 34 -9.42 -5.63 -20.58
N VAL A 35 -9.69 -6.83 -21.09
CA VAL A 35 -10.78 -7.06 -22.05
C VAL A 35 -12.12 -6.88 -21.31
N PRO A 36 -13.13 -6.20 -21.91
CA PRO A 36 -13.23 -5.80 -23.31
C PRO A 36 -12.76 -4.37 -23.60
N ALA A 37 -12.27 -3.63 -22.61
CA ALA A 37 -11.83 -2.23 -22.78
C ALA A 37 -10.38 -2.10 -23.30
N SER A 38 -9.72 -3.20 -23.65
CA SER A 38 -8.37 -3.18 -24.19
C SER A 38 -8.30 -2.37 -25.50
N GLY A 39 -7.46 -1.32 -25.49
CA GLY A 39 -7.31 -0.41 -26.61
C GLY A 39 -8.31 0.75 -26.65
N LEU A 40 -9.35 0.75 -25.84
CA LEU A 40 -10.29 1.85 -25.76
C LEU A 40 -9.72 3.03 -24.97
N ARG A 41 -10.09 4.24 -25.39
CA ARG A 41 -9.78 5.50 -24.71
C ARG A 41 -11.07 6.27 -24.44
N PHE A 42 -11.04 7.19 -23.49
CA PHE A 42 -12.20 7.93 -23.02
C PHE A 42 -11.85 9.42 -22.85
N ASP A 43 -12.78 10.31 -23.20
CA ASP A 43 -12.55 11.76 -23.16
C ASP A 43 -12.53 12.33 -21.74
N SER A 44 -13.21 11.69 -20.80
CA SER A 44 -13.29 12.17 -19.44
C SER A 44 -13.10 11.05 -18.43
N ARG A 45 -12.57 11.41 -17.26
CA ARG A 45 -12.44 10.51 -16.13
C ARG A 45 -13.79 9.92 -15.71
N ARG A 46 -14.87 10.70 -15.79
CA ARG A 46 -16.22 10.23 -15.47
C ARG A 46 -16.67 9.13 -16.42
N THR A 47 -16.43 9.31 -17.71
CA THR A 47 -16.74 8.31 -18.73
C THR A 47 -15.89 7.05 -18.54
N ALA A 48 -14.59 7.21 -18.27
CA ALA A 48 -13.68 6.10 -17.98
C ALA A 48 -14.08 5.29 -16.73
N ARG A 49 -14.58 5.95 -15.66
CA ARG A 49 -15.11 5.25 -14.47
C ARG A 49 -16.36 4.43 -14.79
N VAL A 50 -17.23 4.93 -15.64
CA VAL A 50 -18.40 4.15 -16.09
C VAL A 50 -17.93 2.93 -16.88
N ALA A 51 -16.97 3.12 -17.78
CA ALA A 51 -16.38 2.04 -18.56
C ALA A 51 -15.65 1.01 -17.67
N ALA A 52 -14.98 1.43 -16.59
CA ALA A 52 -14.34 0.53 -15.64
C ALA A 52 -15.36 -0.42 -14.97
N ARG A 53 -16.45 0.13 -14.44
CA ARG A 53 -17.54 -0.69 -13.85
C ARG A 53 -18.16 -1.66 -14.85
N MET A 54 -18.34 -1.24 -16.09
CA MET A 54 -18.86 -2.09 -17.16
C MET A 54 -17.87 -3.22 -17.50
N THR A 55 -16.57 -2.93 -17.52
CA THR A 55 -15.50 -3.91 -17.72
C THR A 55 -15.49 -4.94 -16.59
N GLU A 56 -15.64 -4.53 -15.34
CA GLU A 56 -15.75 -5.41 -14.18
C GLU A 56 -16.99 -6.32 -14.26
N GLN A 57 -18.15 -5.75 -14.64
CA GLN A 57 -19.38 -6.53 -14.86
C GLN A 57 -19.20 -7.58 -15.98
N TYR A 58 -18.56 -7.21 -17.09
CA TYR A 58 -18.24 -8.12 -18.17
C TYR A 58 -17.36 -9.28 -17.69
N ARG A 59 -16.30 -8.98 -16.96
CA ARG A 59 -15.37 -9.99 -16.44
C ARG A 59 -16.01 -10.85 -15.35
N ALA A 60 -16.85 -10.28 -14.51
CA ALA A 60 -17.62 -11.04 -13.53
C ALA A 60 -18.60 -12.02 -14.22
N ALA A 61 -19.23 -11.60 -15.32
CA ALA A 61 -20.06 -12.49 -16.12
C ALA A 61 -19.24 -13.61 -16.77
N LEU A 62 -18.07 -13.33 -17.35
CA LEU A 62 -17.18 -14.36 -17.90
C LEU A 62 -16.74 -15.38 -16.84
N ARG A 63 -16.42 -14.97 -15.62
CA ARG A 63 -16.03 -15.89 -14.53
C ARG A 63 -17.13 -16.85 -14.09
N ARG A 64 -18.40 -16.54 -14.38
CA ARG A 64 -19.50 -17.51 -14.17
C ARG A 64 -19.42 -18.70 -15.12
N TYR A 65 -18.82 -18.49 -16.31
CA TYR A 65 -18.62 -19.56 -17.31
C TYR A 65 -17.26 -20.25 -17.13
N ASP A 66 -16.22 -19.49 -16.78
CA ASP A 66 -14.89 -20.03 -16.48
C ASP A 66 -14.31 -19.41 -15.21
N PRO A 67 -14.42 -20.11 -14.05
CA PRO A 67 -13.89 -19.65 -12.78
C PRO A 67 -12.35 -19.48 -12.73
N ARG A 68 -11.62 -20.02 -13.73
CA ARG A 68 -10.15 -19.91 -13.80
C ARG A 68 -9.69 -18.56 -14.36
N LEU A 69 -10.61 -17.76 -14.91
CA LEU A 69 -10.25 -16.42 -15.40
C LEU A 69 -9.76 -15.54 -14.26
N PRO A 70 -8.62 -14.86 -14.44
CA PRO A 70 -8.04 -14.03 -13.40
C PRO A 70 -8.97 -12.88 -13.01
N TYR A 71 -8.93 -12.53 -11.74
CA TYR A 71 -9.58 -11.32 -11.25
C TYR A 71 -8.75 -10.11 -11.70
N HIS A 72 -9.41 -9.11 -12.30
CA HIS A 72 -8.81 -7.84 -12.65
C HIS A 72 -9.46 -6.72 -11.83
N GLU A 73 -8.67 -6.02 -11.09
CA GLU A 73 -9.04 -4.76 -10.46
C GLU A 73 -8.83 -3.64 -11.47
N VAL A 74 -9.92 -3.06 -11.96
CA VAL A 74 -9.89 -2.12 -13.08
C VAL A 74 -9.79 -0.70 -12.57
N VAL A 75 -8.70 -0.01 -12.90
CA VAL A 75 -8.47 1.40 -12.54
C VAL A 75 -8.36 2.28 -13.78
N VAL A 76 -8.70 3.56 -13.60
CA VAL A 76 -8.66 4.58 -14.67
C VAL A 76 -7.31 5.27 -14.67
N TYR A 77 -6.64 5.28 -15.81
CA TYR A 77 -5.39 6.00 -16.06
C TYR A 77 -5.59 7.15 -17.03
N GLN A 78 -4.74 8.17 -16.91
CA GLN A 78 -4.67 9.29 -17.85
C GLN A 78 -3.28 9.33 -18.50
N ASP A 79 -3.24 9.41 -19.83
CA ASP A 79 -2.00 9.68 -20.55
C ASP A 79 -1.52 11.11 -20.23
N CYS A 80 -0.31 11.25 -19.72
CA CYS A 80 0.40 12.54 -19.72
C CYS A 80 1.18 12.65 -21.03
N PRO A 81 0.97 13.67 -21.86
CA PRO A 81 1.78 13.88 -23.06
C PRO A 81 3.26 14.03 -22.67
N PRO A 82 4.18 13.39 -23.40
CA PRO A 82 5.61 13.54 -23.15
C PRO A 82 6.02 14.99 -23.50
N GLY A 83 6.24 15.83 -22.47
CA GLY A 83 6.72 17.20 -22.68
C GLY A 83 6.19 18.27 -21.74
N GLU A 84 5.12 18.04 -21.03
CA GLU A 84 4.70 18.95 -19.96
C GLU A 84 5.28 18.50 -18.62
N THR A 85 6.56 18.83 -18.42
CA THR A 85 7.05 19.04 -17.05
C THR A 85 6.11 20.06 -16.43
N ALA A 86 5.26 19.61 -15.55
CA ALA A 86 4.29 20.42 -14.86
C ALA A 86 5.00 21.63 -14.24
N ARG A 87 4.84 22.79 -14.87
CA ARG A 87 4.99 24.06 -14.14
C ARG A 87 4.03 23.98 -12.98
N PRO A 88 4.43 24.36 -11.77
CA PRO A 88 3.52 24.43 -10.66
C PRO A 88 2.38 25.39 -11.04
N ARG A 89 1.27 24.87 -11.48
CA ARG A 89 0.06 25.66 -11.52
C ARG A 89 -0.38 25.79 -10.06
N GLU A 90 -0.02 26.95 -9.49
CA GLU A 90 -0.80 27.53 -8.41
C GLU A 90 -2.25 27.62 -8.90
N ARG A 91 -3.01 26.60 -8.67
CA ARG A 91 -4.48 26.70 -8.65
C ARG A 91 -5.06 25.70 -7.69
N GLY A 92 -5.60 26.32 -6.63
CA GLY A 92 -6.79 25.87 -5.95
C GLY A 92 -6.62 24.47 -5.36
N HIS A 93 -6.17 24.45 -4.14
CA HIS A 93 -6.49 23.40 -3.20
C HIS A 93 -7.94 23.01 -3.42
N SER A 94 -8.18 21.97 -4.19
CA SER A 94 -9.40 21.18 -4.02
C SER A 94 -9.21 20.58 -2.65
N ARG A 95 -9.69 21.29 -1.66
CA ARG A 95 -9.84 20.80 -0.30
C ARG A 95 -10.74 19.58 -0.41
N CYS A 96 -10.15 18.40 -0.42
CA CYS A 96 -10.84 17.25 0.11
C CYS A 96 -11.32 17.70 1.48
N ARG A 97 -12.60 17.60 1.75
CA ARG A 97 -13.26 18.11 2.94
C ARG A 97 -12.44 17.77 4.18
N ALA A 98 -11.69 18.75 4.65
CA ALA A 98 -10.99 18.72 5.91
C ALA A 98 -12.02 19.02 7.00
N ASP A 99 -12.76 18.00 7.43
CA ASP A 99 -13.58 18.06 8.62
C ASP A 99 -13.42 16.82 9.50
N HIS A 100 -12.34 16.04 9.26
CA HIS A 100 -11.92 15.03 10.22
C HIS A 100 -10.48 15.36 10.68
N PRO A 101 -10.25 15.54 11.99
CA PRO A 101 -8.90 15.62 12.52
C PRO A 101 -8.25 14.26 12.30
N GLY A 102 -7.29 14.19 11.40
CA GLY A 102 -6.59 12.96 11.05
C GLY A 102 -6.56 12.62 9.56
N THR A 103 -7.00 13.49 8.67
CA THR A 103 -6.95 13.23 7.23
C THR A 103 -5.50 13.05 6.78
N TRP A 104 -5.20 11.83 6.39
CA TRP A 104 -3.90 11.44 5.84
C TRP A 104 -3.75 12.01 4.43
N THR A 105 -2.79 12.92 4.23
CA THR A 105 -2.52 13.53 2.92
C THR A 105 -1.22 13.00 2.36
N LEU A 106 -1.29 12.30 1.22
CA LEU A 106 -0.13 11.80 0.51
C LEU A 106 0.55 12.90 -0.30
N SER A 107 1.84 13.12 -0.05
CA SER A 107 2.69 13.94 -0.92
C SER A 107 3.15 13.12 -2.12
N GLU A 108 3.30 13.73 -3.28
CA GLU A 108 3.83 13.03 -4.47
C GLU A 108 5.26 12.54 -4.20
N PRO A 109 5.53 11.22 -4.20
CA PRO A 109 6.90 10.75 -4.09
C PRO A 109 7.64 10.97 -5.40
N ALA A 110 8.83 11.49 -5.33
CA ALA A 110 9.81 11.38 -6.40
C ALA A 110 10.26 9.92 -6.47
N VAL A 111 9.56 9.08 -7.27
CA VAL A 111 9.95 7.68 -7.46
C VAL A 111 11.15 7.64 -8.39
N PRO A 112 12.33 7.20 -7.95
CA PRO A 112 13.40 6.85 -8.86
C PRO A 112 12.94 5.68 -9.73
N ARG A 113 13.15 5.75 -11.04
CA ARG A 113 12.87 4.67 -11.98
C ARG A 113 13.70 3.46 -11.60
N ARG A 114 13.10 2.48 -10.94
CA ARG A 114 13.70 1.17 -10.70
C ARG A 114 13.30 0.25 -11.86
N THR A 115 14.29 -0.34 -12.51
CA THR A 115 14.14 -1.33 -13.57
C THR A 115 14.18 -2.74 -12.99
N ALA A 116 13.34 -3.64 -13.50
CA ALA A 116 13.38 -5.12 -13.40
C ALA A 116 13.35 -5.81 -12.01
N SER A 117 13.52 -5.13 -10.89
CA SER A 117 13.30 -5.69 -9.54
C SER A 117 11.81 -5.73 -9.17
N ASP A 118 10.98 -5.17 -10.00
CA ASP A 118 9.63 -4.67 -9.72
C ASP A 118 8.63 -5.80 -9.42
N ARG A 119 8.78 -6.96 -10.07
CA ARG A 119 7.81 -8.05 -9.88
C ARG A 119 7.80 -8.62 -8.45
N ARG A 120 8.99 -8.75 -7.84
CA ARG A 120 9.11 -9.25 -6.46
C ARG A 120 8.57 -8.23 -5.45
N LEU A 121 8.83 -6.96 -5.70
CA LEU A 121 8.31 -5.86 -4.89
C LEU A 121 6.79 -5.80 -4.94
N VAL A 122 6.21 -5.84 -6.14
CA VAL A 122 4.75 -5.82 -6.35
C VAL A 122 4.09 -7.03 -5.69
N GLU A 123 4.64 -8.24 -5.89
CA GLU A 123 4.13 -9.47 -5.27
C GLU A 123 4.19 -9.41 -3.74
N PHE A 124 5.29 -8.91 -3.19
CA PHE A 124 5.45 -8.69 -1.76
C PHE A 124 4.42 -7.69 -1.22
N CYS A 125 4.28 -6.52 -1.86
CA CYS A 125 3.30 -5.51 -1.45
C CYS A 125 1.87 -6.06 -1.45
N HIS A 126 1.49 -6.80 -2.50
CA HIS A 126 0.16 -7.41 -2.58
C HIS A 126 -0.08 -8.46 -1.49
N ARG A 127 0.94 -9.28 -1.18
CA ARG A 127 0.82 -10.28 -0.09
C ARG A 127 0.65 -9.60 1.26
N VAL A 128 1.45 -8.58 1.55
CA VAL A 128 1.33 -7.80 2.78
C VAL A 128 -0.04 -7.11 2.85
N ALA A 129 -0.45 -6.43 1.77
CA ALA A 129 -1.75 -5.76 1.73
C ALA A 129 -2.91 -6.74 1.96
N ALA A 130 -2.90 -7.89 1.27
CA ALA A 130 -3.93 -8.92 1.43
C ALA A 130 -3.99 -9.44 2.87
N SER A 131 -2.85 -9.78 3.47
CA SER A 131 -2.80 -10.29 4.85
C SER A 131 -3.32 -9.26 5.87
N VAL A 132 -3.01 -7.98 5.67
CA VAL A 132 -3.49 -6.89 6.53
C VAL A 132 -4.99 -6.64 6.34
N PHE A 133 -5.50 -6.66 5.11
CA PHE A 133 -6.95 -6.57 4.86
C PHE A 133 -7.71 -7.70 5.53
N GLU A 134 -7.25 -8.94 5.40
CA GLU A 134 -7.87 -10.09 6.05
C GLU A 134 -7.81 -9.97 7.59
N ALA A 135 -6.70 -9.45 8.14
CA ALA A 135 -6.58 -9.20 9.56
C ALA A 135 -7.57 -8.14 10.05
N LEU A 136 -7.73 -7.02 9.33
CA LEU A 136 -8.72 -5.98 9.62
C LEU A 136 -10.14 -6.56 9.60
N SER A 137 -10.49 -7.35 8.58
CA SER A 137 -11.79 -7.96 8.40
C SER A 137 -12.14 -8.92 9.55
N VAL A 138 -11.23 -9.84 9.86
CA VAL A 138 -11.43 -10.81 10.97
C VAL A 138 -11.59 -10.11 12.32
N ARG A 139 -10.94 -8.98 12.51
CA ARG A 139 -11.04 -8.19 13.74
C ARG A 139 -12.19 -7.19 13.74
N GLY A 140 -12.97 -7.09 12.65
CA GLY A 140 -14.15 -6.25 12.54
C GLY A 140 -13.86 -4.74 12.40
N HIS A 141 -12.70 -4.38 11.83
CA HIS A 141 -12.30 -2.99 11.61
C HIS A 141 -12.82 -2.43 10.26
N GLU A 142 -14.09 -2.67 9.95
CA GLU A 142 -14.73 -2.30 8.67
C GLU A 142 -14.57 -0.81 8.28
N ARG A 143 -14.53 0.07 9.28
CA ARG A 143 -14.32 1.52 9.03
C ARG A 143 -12.95 1.81 8.47
N VAL A 144 -11.92 1.13 8.99
CA VAL A 144 -10.54 1.28 8.52
C VAL A 144 -10.39 0.65 7.15
N GLU A 145 -10.99 -0.51 6.90
CA GLU A 145 -11.03 -1.13 5.57
C GLU A 145 -11.63 -0.19 4.53
N SER A 146 -12.80 0.41 4.82
CA SER A 146 -13.46 1.35 3.93
C SER A 146 -12.61 2.59 3.67
N ALA A 147 -11.98 3.16 4.72
CA ALA A 147 -11.13 4.33 4.59
C ALA A 147 -9.87 4.04 3.74
N VAL A 148 -9.24 2.87 3.91
CA VAL A 148 -8.12 2.43 3.07
C VAL A 148 -8.53 2.32 1.61
N MET A 149 -9.68 1.71 1.33
CA MET A 149 -10.17 1.56 -0.04
C MET A 149 -10.50 2.90 -0.69
N ASP A 150 -11.13 3.82 0.04
CA ASP A 150 -11.46 5.16 -0.45
C ASP A 150 -10.18 5.95 -0.76
N ALA A 151 -9.20 5.93 0.16
CA ALA A 151 -7.91 6.56 -0.04
C ALA A 151 -7.15 5.94 -1.23
N TYR A 152 -7.09 4.62 -1.31
CA TYR A 152 -6.44 3.91 -2.41
C TYR A 152 -7.04 4.27 -3.76
N LEU A 153 -8.38 4.26 -3.88
CA LEU A 153 -9.06 4.60 -5.12
C LEU A 153 -8.79 6.04 -5.56
N GLU A 154 -8.73 6.98 -4.62
CA GLU A 154 -8.37 8.36 -4.92
C GLU A 154 -6.95 8.49 -5.48
N PHE A 155 -5.99 7.73 -4.91
CA PHE A 155 -4.58 7.78 -5.33
C PHE A 155 -4.29 6.92 -6.55
N ALA A 156 -4.94 5.78 -6.71
CA ALA A 156 -4.82 4.92 -7.88
C ALA A 156 -5.10 5.69 -9.18
N GLU A 157 -6.02 6.64 -9.12
CA GLU A 157 -6.36 7.49 -10.25
C GLU A 157 -5.24 8.47 -10.65
N ARG A 158 -4.29 8.75 -9.77
CA ARG A 158 -3.20 9.72 -9.98
C ARG A 158 -1.85 9.08 -10.30
N ARG A 159 -1.74 7.76 -10.21
CA ARG A 159 -0.47 7.02 -10.38
C ARG A 159 -0.42 6.28 -11.69
N SER A 160 0.73 6.35 -12.35
CA SER A 160 0.93 5.79 -13.70
C SER A 160 1.71 4.47 -13.74
N THR A 161 2.19 3.95 -12.60
CA THR A 161 2.97 2.71 -12.55
C THR A 161 2.42 1.72 -11.54
N PRO A 162 2.42 0.39 -11.84
CA PRO A 162 1.97 -0.64 -10.89
C PRO A 162 2.74 -0.61 -9.57
N ASP A 163 4.04 -0.35 -9.62
CA ASP A 163 4.89 -0.27 -8.43
C ASP A 163 4.51 0.90 -7.53
N GLY A 164 4.23 2.06 -8.16
CA GLY A 164 3.74 3.23 -7.45
C GLY A 164 2.38 2.98 -6.77
N LEU A 165 1.52 2.16 -7.39
CA LEU A 165 0.22 1.79 -6.83
C LEU A 165 0.33 0.87 -5.62
N CYS A 166 1.17 -0.17 -5.67
CA CYS A 166 1.28 -1.11 -4.56
C CYS A 166 1.97 -0.47 -3.34
N LEU A 167 2.96 0.40 -3.54
CA LEU A 167 3.55 1.18 -2.46
C LEU A 167 2.54 2.17 -1.87
N CYS A 168 1.79 2.88 -2.72
CA CYS A 168 0.73 3.78 -2.30
C CYS A 168 -0.35 3.06 -1.46
N LEU A 169 -0.72 1.84 -1.84
CA LEU A 169 -1.67 1.04 -1.05
C LEU A 169 -1.14 0.80 0.37
N LEU A 170 0.12 0.38 0.52
CA LEU A 170 0.73 0.16 1.84
C LEU A 170 0.86 1.46 2.65
N GLU A 171 1.15 2.58 1.97
CA GLU A 171 1.18 3.91 2.58
C GLU A 171 -0.21 4.32 3.11
N CYS A 172 -1.26 4.16 2.30
CA CYS A 172 -2.65 4.41 2.71
C CYS A 172 -3.05 3.53 3.90
N MET A 173 -2.76 2.22 3.81
CA MET A 173 -3.07 1.28 4.89
C MET A 173 -2.39 1.68 6.20
N ALA A 174 -1.09 2.00 6.15
CA ALA A 174 -0.35 2.44 7.33
C ALA A 174 -0.98 3.70 7.96
N GLY A 175 -1.38 4.66 7.12
CA GLY A 175 -2.01 5.90 7.57
C GLY A 175 -3.36 5.70 8.22
N GLU A 176 -4.24 4.97 7.55
CA GLU A 176 -5.60 4.73 8.04
C GLU A 176 -5.61 3.86 9.31
N ILE A 177 -4.73 2.86 9.39
CA ILE A 177 -4.58 2.05 10.60
C ILE A 177 -4.02 2.90 11.75
N ALA A 178 -2.98 3.72 11.50
CA ALA A 178 -2.38 4.56 12.53
C ALA A 178 -3.33 5.62 13.10
N THR A 179 -4.26 6.12 12.29
CA THR A 179 -5.24 7.13 12.71
C THR A 179 -6.54 6.53 13.24
N GLY A 180 -6.94 5.37 12.70
CA GLY A 180 -8.21 4.73 13.00
C GLY A 180 -8.19 3.75 14.17
N LEU A 181 -7.01 3.25 14.58
CA LEU A 181 -6.87 2.23 15.62
C LEU A 181 -5.93 2.66 16.75
N PRO A 182 -6.24 2.30 17.99
CA PRO A 182 -5.32 2.46 19.11
C PRO A 182 -4.10 1.52 18.96
N PRO A 183 -2.96 1.80 19.61
CA PRO A 183 -1.73 0.98 19.51
C PRO A 183 -1.94 -0.51 19.78
N THR A 184 -2.81 -0.86 20.70
CA THR A 184 -3.22 -2.26 21.00
C THR A 184 -3.80 -2.98 19.79
N ASP A 185 -4.72 -2.33 19.08
CA ASP A 185 -5.36 -2.91 17.92
C ASP A 185 -4.43 -2.92 16.71
N GLN A 186 -3.56 -1.90 16.58
CA GLN A 186 -2.50 -1.88 15.57
C GLN A 186 -1.57 -3.09 15.73
N ALA A 187 -1.07 -3.36 16.95
CA ALA A 187 -0.23 -4.52 17.24
C ALA A 187 -0.94 -5.84 16.94
N ALA A 188 -2.22 -5.93 17.32
CA ALA A 188 -3.02 -7.12 17.08
C ALA A 188 -3.29 -7.36 15.57
N VAL A 189 -3.50 -6.33 14.77
CA VAL A 189 -3.62 -6.43 13.31
C VAL A 189 -2.29 -6.88 12.70
N LEU A 190 -1.15 -6.35 13.17
CA LEU A 190 0.17 -6.75 12.70
C LEU A 190 0.45 -8.24 12.97
N SER A 191 0.19 -8.73 14.19
CA SER A 191 0.40 -10.14 14.57
C SER A 191 -0.50 -11.07 13.77
N GLU A 192 -1.77 -10.70 13.57
CA GLU A 192 -2.72 -11.46 12.76
C GLU A 192 -2.31 -11.50 11.28
N ALA A 193 -1.87 -10.37 10.71
CA ALA A 193 -1.37 -10.30 9.34
C ALA A 193 -0.09 -11.11 9.15
N ALA A 194 0.83 -11.05 10.10
CA ALA A 194 2.07 -11.83 10.11
C ALA A 194 1.79 -13.33 10.11
N ALA A 195 0.88 -13.80 10.97
CA ALA A 195 0.50 -15.21 11.05
C ALA A 195 -0.05 -15.77 9.72
N ARG A 196 -0.73 -14.92 8.92
CA ARG A 196 -1.22 -15.31 7.59
C ARG A 196 -0.11 -15.45 6.55
N LEU A 197 0.98 -14.71 6.73
CA LEU A 197 2.14 -14.80 5.83
C LEU A 197 3.02 -16.01 6.15
N ASP A 198 2.92 -16.58 7.35
CA ASP A 198 3.76 -17.69 7.80
C ASP A 198 3.39 -19.06 7.19
N SER A 199 2.20 -19.19 6.61
CA SER A 199 1.77 -20.45 6.00
C SER A 199 2.67 -20.93 4.83
N ASP A 200 3.61 -20.08 4.39
CA ASP A 200 4.54 -20.37 3.29
C ASP A 200 6.03 -20.53 3.73
N ALA A 201 6.32 -20.56 5.01
CA ALA A 201 7.71 -20.50 5.47
C ALA A 201 8.08 -21.58 6.49
N ASP A 202 8.75 -22.62 6.00
CA ASP A 202 9.51 -23.60 6.80
C ASP A 202 10.78 -22.99 7.42
N ALA A 203 10.69 -21.91 8.19
CA ALA A 203 11.85 -21.28 8.80
C ALA A 203 11.73 -21.27 10.33
N ARG A 204 12.28 -22.29 10.97
CA ARG A 204 12.59 -22.29 12.40
C ARG A 204 13.89 -21.53 12.62
N TRP A 205 13.80 -20.31 13.15
CA TRP A 205 14.97 -19.47 13.43
C TRP A 205 15.41 -19.59 14.88
N GLY A 206 16.73 -19.61 15.10
CA GLY A 206 17.33 -20.10 16.33
C GLY A 206 17.61 -19.08 17.43
N SER A 207 17.79 -17.79 17.17
CA SER A 207 18.08 -16.77 18.19
C SER A 207 17.34 -15.47 17.95
N GLU A 208 17.23 -14.66 19.01
CA GLU A 208 16.49 -13.39 18.95
C GLU A 208 17.06 -12.38 17.92
N LEU A 209 18.37 -12.28 17.83
CA LEU A 209 19.05 -11.41 16.88
C LEU A 209 18.92 -11.90 15.44
N ASP A 210 19.00 -13.22 15.25
CA ASP A 210 18.89 -13.83 13.91
C ASP A 210 17.53 -13.60 13.27
N SER A 211 16.45 -13.50 14.06
CA SER A 211 15.11 -13.31 13.54
C SER A 211 14.86 -11.89 13.01
N ALA A 212 15.37 -10.85 13.68
CA ALA A 212 15.25 -9.47 13.19
C ALA A 212 16.10 -9.27 11.92
N ASP A 213 17.32 -9.78 11.91
CA ASP A 213 18.20 -9.71 10.74
C ASP A 213 17.66 -10.49 9.55
N ALA A 214 16.96 -11.60 9.78
CA ALA A 214 16.30 -12.36 8.74
C ALA A 214 15.13 -11.55 8.12
N ALA A 215 14.28 -10.90 8.96
CA ALA A 215 13.21 -10.01 8.49
C ALA A 215 13.79 -8.86 7.63
N LEU A 216 14.82 -8.19 8.13
CA LEU A 216 15.46 -7.09 7.43
C LEU A 216 16.15 -7.54 6.13
N SER A 217 16.75 -8.72 6.11
CA SER A 217 17.37 -9.31 4.91
C SER A 217 16.31 -9.61 3.85
N ARG A 218 15.13 -10.08 4.25
CA ARG A 218 14.02 -10.29 3.32
C ARG A 218 13.52 -8.97 2.72
N LEU A 219 13.37 -7.91 3.53
CA LEU A 219 12.97 -6.58 3.04
C LEU A 219 13.95 -6.04 1.98
N ARG A 220 15.26 -6.29 2.17
CA ARG A 220 16.29 -5.98 1.15
C ARG A 220 16.11 -6.82 -0.10
N ALA A 221 15.89 -8.12 0.04
CA ALA A 221 15.76 -9.04 -1.10
C ALA A 221 14.54 -8.71 -1.99
N VAL A 222 13.47 -8.17 -1.42
CA VAL A 222 12.27 -7.74 -2.16
C VAL A 222 12.36 -6.29 -2.66
N GLY A 223 13.35 -5.51 -2.21
CA GLY A 223 13.59 -4.15 -2.68
C GLY A 223 12.78 -3.06 -1.96
N ILE A 224 12.24 -3.34 -0.79
CA ILE A 224 11.59 -2.31 0.07
C ILE A 224 12.62 -1.35 0.66
N VAL A 225 13.82 -1.85 0.95
CA VAL A 225 14.96 -1.08 1.43
C VAL A 225 16.22 -1.50 0.66
N GLU A 226 17.18 -0.60 0.51
CA GLU A 226 18.48 -0.95 -0.08
C GLU A 226 19.41 -1.51 0.98
N ASN A 227 19.52 -0.84 2.13
CA ASN A 227 20.34 -1.28 3.24
C ASN A 227 19.59 -1.18 4.57
N THR A 228 19.98 -2.06 5.50
CA THR A 228 19.40 -2.09 6.83
C THR A 228 20.51 -2.37 7.85
N ARG A 229 20.33 -1.83 9.05
CA ARG A 229 21.13 -2.17 10.23
C ARG A 229 20.19 -2.35 11.41
N HIS A 230 20.40 -3.41 12.18
CA HIS A 230 19.77 -3.62 13.47
C HIS A 230 20.81 -3.38 14.57
N VAL A 231 20.41 -2.61 15.56
CA VAL A 231 21.22 -2.32 16.74
C VAL A 231 20.38 -2.67 17.96
N GLY A 232 20.83 -3.65 18.71
CA GLY A 232 20.21 -4.00 19.99
C GLY A 232 20.36 -2.88 21.02
N PRO A 233 19.73 -3.02 22.19
CA PRO A 233 19.85 -2.04 23.26
C PRO A 233 21.31 -1.91 23.73
N ASP A 234 21.73 -0.68 24.01
CA ASP A 234 23.06 -0.37 24.55
C ASP A 234 23.18 -0.81 26.02
N ASP A 235 22.06 -0.87 26.73
CA ASP A 235 21.92 -1.32 28.11
C ASP A 235 21.23 -2.70 28.12
N PRO A 236 21.78 -3.72 28.80
CA PRO A 236 21.16 -5.05 28.89
C PRO A 236 19.76 -5.04 29.56
N ASP A 237 19.45 -4.02 30.33
CA ASP A 237 18.12 -3.85 30.95
C ASP A 237 17.15 -3.05 30.06
N ALA A 238 17.61 -2.45 28.96
CA ALA A 238 16.77 -1.73 28.02
C ALA A 238 16.12 -2.70 27.02
N THR A 239 14.86 -2.43 26.71
CA THR A 239 14.06 -3.23 25.78
C THR A 239 13.97 -2.57 24.40
N ALA A 240 14.41 -1.32 24.28
CA ALA A 240 14.34 -0.56 23.03
C ALA A 240 15.40 -1.03 22.02
N HIS A 241 14.94 -1.40 20.84
CA HIS A 241 15.77 -1.73 19.70
C HIS A 241 15.81 -0.59 18.69
N ARG A 242 16.86 -0.52 17.90
CA ARG A 242 17.02 0.45 16.85
C ARG A 242 17.23 -0.22 15.50
N ILE A 243 16.48 0.21 14.51
CA ILE A 243 16.76 -0.16 13.12
C ILE A 243 17.10 1.10 12.31
N GLU A 244 18.02 0.94 11.38
CA GLU A 244 18.35 1.95 10.40
C GLU A 244 17.98 1.41 9.02
N LEU A 245 17.25 2.22 8.25
CA LEU A 245 16.81 1.90 6.90
C LEU A 245 17.42 2.93 5.95
N ALA A 246 18.04 2.47 4.86
CA ALA A 246 18.53 3.35 3.81
C ALA A 246 17.76 3.08 2.51
N ASP A 247 17.44 4.14 1.80
CA ASP A 247 16.65 4.16 0.56
C ASP A 247 15.33 3.39 0.68
N TYR A 248 14.58 3.71 1.75
CA TYR A 248 13.29 3.10 2.03
C TYR A 248 12.25 3.46 0.97
N ALA A 249 11.56 2.46 0.41
CA ALA A 249 10.69 2.64 -0.75
C ALA A 249 9.42 3.45 -0.45
N LEU A 250 8.84 3.34 0.77
CA LEU A 250 7.67 4.12 1.15
C LEU A 250 8.05 5.57 1.48
N SER A 251 7.15 6.47 1.15
CA SER A 251 7.35 7.91 1.35
C SER A 251 6.83 8.35 2.71
N ARG A 252 7.51 9.33 3.31
CA ARG A 252 6.97 10.06 4.45
C ARG A 252 5.75 10.87 4.02
N HIS A 253 4.71 10.86 4.83
CA HIS A 253 3.51 11.67 4.63
C HIS A 253 3.35 12.66 5.76
N ALA A 254 3.35 13.95 5.44
CA ALA A 254 3.42 15.02 6.42
C ALA A 254 4.62 14.81 7.37
N ASP A 255 4.34 14.52 8.62
CA ASP A 255 5.32 14.25 9.69
C ASP A 255 5.39 12.78 10.11
N ARG A 256 4.81 11.85 9.33
CA ARG A 256 4.72 10.42 9.70
C ARG A 256 5.41 9.52 8.67
N LEU A 257 6.06 8.47 9.15
CA LEU A 257 6.74 7.47 8.35
C LEU A 257 5.94 6.15 8.34
N PRO A 258 5.35 5.72 7.21
CA PRO A 258 4.64 4.45 7.14
C PRO A 258 5.61 3.26 7.23
N LEU A 259 5.46 2.42 8.24
CA LEU A 259 6.35 1.27 8.51
C LEU A 259 5.65 -0.08 8.38
N LEU A 260 4.41 -0.12 7.88
CA LEU A 260 3.59 -1.32 7.82
C LEU A 260 4.32 -2.57 7.28
N PRO A 261 5.01 -2.55 6.11
CA PRO A 261 5.66 -3.74 5.60
C PRO A 261 6.86 -4.19 6.45
N VAL A 262 7.55 -3.25 7.10
CA VAL A 262 8.67 -3.56 8.01
C VAL A 262 8.16 -4.27 9.26
N LEU A 263 7.09 -3.75 9.84
CA LEU A 263 6.53 -4.30 11.08
C LEU A 263 5.87 -5.67 10.86
N VAL A 264 5.13 -5.84 9.77
CA VAL A 264 4.55 -7.15 9.42
C VAL A 264 5.65 -8.21 9.27
N GLU A 265 6.77 -7.91 8.62
CA GLU A 265 7.88 -8.86 8.51
C GLU A 265 8.57 -9.10 9.87
N LEU A 266 8.77 -8.09 10.70
CA LEU A 266 9.32 -8.27 12.05
C LEU A 266 8.42 -9.18 12.90
N HIS A 267 7.10 -8.94 12.91
CA HIS A 267 6.13 -9.78 13.60
C HIS A 267 6.13 -11.22 13.08
N ARG A 268 6.29 -11.41 11.77
CA ARG A 268 6.40 -12.72 11.13
C ARG A 268 7.57 -13.54 11.66
N TYR A 269 8.67 -12.89 12.01
CA TYR A 269 9.83 -13.53 12.62
C TYR A 269 9.80 -13.51 14.15
N GLY A 270 8.62 -13.37 14.75
CA GLY A 270 8.40 -13.43 16.19
C GLY A 270 8.83 -12.18 16.96
N ARG A 271 8.97 -11.04 16.26
CA ARG A 271 9.31 -9.74 16.85
C ARG A 271 8.10 -8.84 16.89
N GLU A 272 7.29 -8.96 17.94
CA GLU A 272 6.13 -8.10 18.17
C GLU A 272 6.55 -6.71 18.65
N TRP A 273 7.27 -6.00 17.82
CA TRP A 273 7.73 -4.64 18.08
C TRP A 273 6.80 -3.61 17.44
N ILE A 274 6.69 -2.47 18.13
CA ILE A 274 5.99 -1.29 17.64
C ILE A 274 6.95 -0.09 17.67
N PRO A 275 6.96 0.79 16.66
CA PRO A 275 7.81 1.96 16.66
C PRO A 275 7.25 3.04 17.59
N VAL A 276 8.15 3.69 18.33
CA VAL A 276 7.85 4.83 19.20
C VAL A 276 8.40 6.13 18.62
N SER A 277 9.44 6.07 17.80
CA SER A 277 9.99 7.26 17.13
C SER A 277 10.59 6.90 15.77
N ALA A 278 10.68 7.91 14.89
CA ALA A 278 11.42 7.86 13.64
C ALA A 278 12.16 9.17 13.42
N ALA A 279 13.42 9.11 13.00
CA ALA A 279 14.23 10.27 12.70
C ALA A 279 14.90 10.13 11.33
N ALA A 280 14.91 11.21 10.54
CA ALA A 280 15.67 11.26 9.30
C ALA A 280 17.16 11.41 9.63
N THR A 281 18.02 10.52 9.10
CA THR A 281 19.46 10.53 9.36
C THR A 281 20.29 11.06 8.20
N GLY A 282 19.65 11.26 7.02
CA GLY A 282 20.33 11.73 5.83
C GLY A 282 19.36 12.16 4.71
N PRO A 283 19.91 12.70 3.61
CA PRO A 283 19.08 13.24 2.51
C PRO A 283 18.44 12.16 1.62
N LYS A 284 18.89 10.91 1.71
CA LYS A 284 18.49 9.80 0.81
C LYS A 284 17.51 8.83 1.46
N ARG A 285 16.39 9.30 2.02
CA ARG A 285 15.42 8.39 2.65
C ARG A 285 16.05 7.44 3.67
N GLU A 286 16.98 7.99 4.45
CA GLU A 286 17.67 7.31 5.53
C GLU A 286 16.93 7.57 6.84
N TRP A 287 16.53 6.48 7.50
CA TRP A 287 15.67 6.55 8.67
C TRP A 287 16.29 5.77 9.83
N ARG A 288 16.23 6.36 11.00
CA ARG A 288 16.49 5.67 12.28
C ARG A 288 15.16 5.53 13.00
N ILE A 289 14.82 4.31 13.37
CA ILE A 289 13.54 3.96 13.98
C ILE A 289 13.83 3.28 15.32
N GLU A 290 13.17 3.78 16.37
CA GLU A 290 13.21 3.14 17.67
C GLU A 290 11.99 2.26 17.85
N LEU A 291 12.23 1.02 18.27
CA LEU A 291 11.24 -0.03 18.43
C LEU A 291 11.23 -0.50 19.89
N VAL A 292 10.04 -0.73 20.41
CA VAL A 292 9.85 -1.36 21.73
C VAL A 292 8.93 -2.56 21.58
N PRO A 293 8.97 -3.53 22.49
CA PRO A 293 7.98 -4.60 22.53
C PRO A 293 6.56 -4.02 22.62
N ALA A 294 5.64 -4.52 21.80
CA ALA A 294 4.26 -4.03 21.77
C ALA A 294 3.58 -4.14 23.15
N ALA A 295 3.86 -5.20 23.89
CA ALA A 295 3.34 -5.39 25.23
C ALA A 295 3.79 -4.30 26.22
N GLU A 296 5.01 -3.80 26.07
CA GLU A 296 5.56 -2.71 26.89
C GLU A 296 4.94 -1.36 26.53
N ALA A 297 4.89 -1.03 25.24
CA ALA A 297 4.24 0.20 24.76
C ALA A 297 2.78 0.28 25.22
N ILE A 298 2.07 -0.86 25.19
CA ILE A 298 0.69 -0.95 25.65
C ILE A 298 0.61 -0.76 27.18
N ALA A 299 1.50 -1.39 27.94
CA ALA A 299 1.51 -1.32 29.40
C ALA A 299 1.84 0.08 29.93
N THR A 300 2.73 0.79 29.25
CA THR A 300 3.11 2.17 29.59
C THR A 300 2.09 3.21 29.08
N GLY A 301 1.14 2.80 28.23
CA GLY A 301 0.16 3.71 27.62
C GLY A 301 0.80 4.71 26.69
N ASP A 302 1.90 4.35 26.03
CA ASP A 302 2.61 5.19 25.10
C ASP A 302 1.72 5.53 23.89
N ARG A 303 1.31 6.80 23.83
CA ARG A 303 0.44 7.31 22.77
C ARG A 303 1.19 7.61 21.47
N GLU A 304 2.52 7.62 21.50
CA GLU A 304 3.35 7.86 20.33
C GLU A 304 3.65 6.56 19.57
N ALA A 305 3.47 5.41 20.23
CA ALA A 305 3.59 4.09 19.62
C ALA A 305 2.58 3.91 18.49
N SER A 306 3.06 3.75 17.26
CA SER A 306 2.20 3.68 16.06
C SER A 306 2.92 3.03 14.90
N ILE A 307 2.19 2.32 14.03
CA ILE A 307 2.75 1.80 12.77
C ILE A 307 3.20 2.89 11.80
N ALA A 308 2.82 4.13 12.04
CA ALA A 308 3.32 5.30 11.34
C ALA A 308 3.73 6.37 12.38
N PRO A 309 4.91 6.21 13.02
CA PRO A 309 5.39 7.14 14.04
C PRO A 309 5.64 8.53 13.46
N ALA A 310 5.58 9.54 14.33
CA ALA A 310 6.00 10.89 13.99
C ALA A 310 7.50 10.93 13.66
N VAL A 311 7.86 11.78 12.72
CA VAL A 311 9.26 12.00 12.30
C VAL A 311 9.79 13.25 12.99
N THR A 312 10.86 13.09 13.74
CA THR A 312 11.60 14.18 14.40
C THR A 312 12.81 14.64 13.61
#